data_7a47ae998c22c64d7c07a7ca03031b13
#
_entry.id   7a47ae998c22c64d7c07a7ca03031b13
#
_cell.length_a   1.000
_cell.length_b   1.000
_cell.length_c   1.000
_cell.angle_alpha   90.00
_cell.angle_beta   90.00
_cell.angle_gamma   90.00
#
_symmetry.space_group_name_H-M   'P 1'
#
loop_
_entity.id
_entity.type
_entity.pdbx_description
1 polymer ?
#
loop_
_entity_poly.entity_id
_entity_poly.type
_entity_poly.pdbx_seq_one_letter_code
_entity_poly.pdbx_strand_id
1 'polypeptide(L)'
;EFLAKRAGMPMPEETRSDPEARRRERLLALNKDAARFFYDQFRSPVGRPAQEYALGRELTPATVKKFGLGYAPDTWDSLTHAMRALGYSEGLLLQAGLVRKGKKGGVYDTFRNRLMFPVFDVRGQVIGFSGRILGDGEPKYMNSPETPVFSKSHNLFGMNLAKKTKQGFVILCEGNVDVVSMHQAGFDNAVASLGTSLTPEQARLISRYVNEVVIAYDSDGAGQKATARAISILEKLDLRTRVLSLNGAKDPDEFLKKFGPDALRNLLTQSEDHVDYTLRTMRNRFDLNTQEGKLSFLQEAESFVAGFSGRVERELYAMRVADMIGVSIDAVKQDVESLRKRMASRNKRQ
;
A
#
# COMPACT_ATOMS: atom_id res chain seq x y z
N GLU A 1 -14.28 -37.72 4.89
CA GLU A 1 -14.96 -39.00 4.48
C GLU A 1 -14.81 -40.09 5.54
N PHE A 2 -13.60 -40.55 5.87
CA PHE A 2 -13.35 -41.65 6.79
C PHE A 2 -13.95 -41.42 8.18
N LEU A 3 -13.85 -40.22 8.74
CA LEU A 3 -14.41 -39.89 10.07
C LEU A 3 -15.95 -39.80 10.08
N ALA A 4 -16.56 -39.27 9.02
CA ALA A 4 -18.00 -39.18 8.89
C ALA A 4 -18.63 -40.58 8.75
N LYS A 5 -18.00 -41.47 7.96
CA LYS A 5 -18.42 -42.86 7.79
C LYS A 5 -18.36 -43.63 9.12
N ARG A 6 -17.34 -43.37 9.95
CA ARG A 6 -17.14 -44.03 11.25
C ARG A 6 -18.08 -43.48 12.32
N ALA A 7 -18.53 -42.24 12.17
CA ALA A 7 -19.48 -41.57 13.09
C ALA A 7 -20.95 -41.80 12.70
N GLY A 8 -21.24 -42.55 11.63
CA GLY A 8 -22.61 -42.78 11.15
C GLY A 8 -23.32 -41.50 10.70
N MET A 9 -22.56 -40.42 10.44
CA MET A 9 -23.12 -39.16 9.98
C MET A 9 -23.37 -39.20 8.48
N PRO A 10 -24.57 -38.83 7.98
CA PRO A 10 -24.79 -38.71 6.55
C PRO A 10 -23.76 -37.73 5.99
N MET A 11 -23.02 -38.14 4.96
CA MET A 11 -22.19 -37.20 4.19
C MET A 11 -23.10 -36.06 3.73
N PRO A 12 -22.69 -34.80 3.90
CA PRO A 12 -23.37 -33.74 3.20
C PRO A 12 -23.38 -34.17 1.70
N GLU A 13 -24.58 -34.25 1.10
CA GLU A 13 -24.68 -34.41 -0.36
C GLU A 13 -23.68 -33.41 -0.94
N GLU A 14 -22.87 -33.84 -1.95
CA GLU A 14 -21.94 -32.95 -2.66
C GLU A 14 -22.68 -31.66 -2.91
N THR A 15 -22.40 -30.65 -2.05
CA THR A 15 -23.08 -29.38 -2.09
C THR A 15 -22.88 -28.91 -3.52
N ARG A 16 -23.95 -28.78 -4.29
CA ARG A 16 -23.98 -28.16 -5.61
C ARG A 16 -23.12 -26.94 -5.45
N SER A 17 -21.88 -26.99 -5.97
CA SER A 17 -20.87 -25.99 -5.72
C SER A 17 -21.50 -24.65 -6.06
N ASP A 18 -21.55 -23.77 -5.05
CA ASP A 18 -22.15 -22.46 -5.12
C ASP A 18 -21.79 -21.79 -6.45
N PRO A 19 -22.76 -21.35 -7.27
CA PRO A 19 -22.49 -20.71 -8.55
C PRO A 19 -21.50 -19.52 -8.41
N GLU A 20 -21.51 -18.82 -7.29
CA GLU A 20 -20.57 -17.76 -6.99
C GLU A 20 -19.14 -18.28 -6.74
N ALA A 21 -19.02 -19.39 -6.01
CA ALA A 21 -17.74 -20.05 -5.80
C ALA A 21 -17.10 -20.51 -7.12
N ARG A 22 -17.87 -21.16 -7.99
CA ARG A 22 -17.43 -21.55 -9.34
C ARG A 22 -17.02 -20.34 -10.19
N ARG A 23 -17.80 -19.27 -10.14
CA ARG A 23 -17.51 -18.03 -10.86
C ARG A 23 -16.20 -17.43 -10.37
N ARG A 24 -16.01 -17.36 -9.04
CA ARG A 24 -14.77 -16.89 -8.42
C ARG A 24 -13.56 -17.72 -8.85
N GLU A 25 -13.67 -19.03 -8.84
CA GLU A 25 -12.62 -19.96 -9.28
C GLU A 25 -12.22 -19.70 -10.74
N ARG A 26 -13.22 -19.55 -11.63
CA ARG A 26 -12.96 -19.25 -13.05
C ARG A 26 -12.28 -17.90 -13.25
N LEU A 27 -12.62 -16.87 -12.48
CA LEU A 27 -11.97 -15.56 -12.52
C LEU A 27 -10.52 -15.64 -12.05
N LEU A 28 -10.23 -16.42 -11.01
CA LEU A 28 -8.87 -16.62 -10.51
C LEU A 28 -8.02 -17.43 -11.53
N ALA A 29 -8.59 -18.43 -12.15
CA ALA A 29 -7.93 -19.19 -13.22
C ALA A 29 -7.60 -18.27 -14.42
N LEU A 30 -8.56 -17.47 -14.87
CA LEU A 30 -8.35 -16.46 -15.92
C LEU A 30 -7.25 -15.46 -15.57
N ASN A 31 -7.26 -14.90 -14.36
CA ASN A 31 -6.22 -13.97 -13.92
C ASN A 31 -4.84 -14.61 -13.89
N LYS A 32 -4.74 -15.89 -13.48
CA LYS A 32 -3.49 -16.65 -13.50
C LYS A 32 -2.97 -16.82 -14.93
N ASP A 33 -3.84 -17.18 -15.88
CA ASP A 33 -3.44 -17.35 -17.28
C ASP A 33 -3.09 -16.01 -17.96
N ALA A 34 -3.81 -14.93 -17.62
CA ALA A 34 -3.47 -13.59 -18.05
C ALA A 34 -2.10 -13.14 -17.50
N ALA A 35 -1.80 -13.44 -16.22
CA ALA A 35 -0.49 -13.14 -15.64
C ALA A 35 0.63 -13.93 -16.36
N ARG A 36 0.38 -15.20 -16.70
CA ARG A 36 1.32 -16.01 -17.50
C ARG A 36 1.52 -15.39 -18.88
N PHE A 37 0.44 -15.02 -19.57
CA PHE A 37 0.52 -14.32 -20.86
C PHE A 37 1.41 -13.08 -20.78
N PHE A 38 1.15 -12.16 -19.84
CA PHE A 38 1.98 -10.95 -19.67
C PHE A 38 3.43 -11.27 -19.36
N TYR A 39 3.69 -12.27 -18.52
CA TYR A 39 5.05 -12.71 -18.20
C TYR A 39 5.78 -13.26 -19.43
N ASP A 40 5.11 -14.08 -20.25
CA ASP A 40 5.67 -14.63 -21.47
C ASP A 40 5.91 -13.52 -22.53
N GLN A 41 4.99 -12.52 -22.63
CA GLN A 41 5.21 -11.34 -23.48
C GLN A 41 6.43 -10.55 -23.02
N PHE A 42 6.61 -10.34 -21.71
CA PHE A 42 7.81 -9.67 -21.18
C PHE A 42 9.10 -10.39 -21.60
N ARG A 43 9.12 -11.72 -21.63
CA ARG A 43 10.31 -12.52 -21.98
C ARG A 43 10.55 -12.65 -23.49
N SER A 44 9.58 -12.31 -24.30
CA SER A 44 9.65 -12.36 -25.77
C SER A 44 10.31 -11.11 -26.35
N PRO A 45 10.69 -11.09 -27.64
CA PRO A 45 11.17 -9.88 -28.32
C PRO A 45 10.19 -8.70 -28.27
N VAL A 46 8.87 -8.99 -28.22
CA VAL A 46 7.82 -7.96 -28.09
C VAL A 46 7.94 -7.19 -26.77
N GLY A 47 8.43 -7.84 -25.71
CA GLY A 47 8.60 -7.27 -24.37
C GLY A 47 9.82 -6.34 -24.21
N ARG A 48 10.59 -6.08 -25.27
CA ARG A 48 11.80 -5.23 -25.22
C ARG A 48 11.59 -3.89 -24.51
N PRO A 49 10.50 -3.12 -24.74
CA PRO A 49 10.30 -1.87 -24.01
C PRO A 49 10.18 -2.05 -22.48
N ALA A 50 9.54 -3.13 -22.04
CA ALA A 50 9.41 -3.44 -20.61
C ALA A 50 10.72 -3.96 -20.02
N GLN A 51 11.50 -4.72 -20.79
CA GLN A 51 12.84 -5.19 -20.39
C GLN A 51 13.81 -4.01 -20.23
N GLU A 52 13.82 -3.06 -21.17
CA GLU A 52 14.64 -1.84 -21.11
C GLU A 52 14.24 -0.97 -19.90
N TYR A 53 12.95 -0.84 -19.64
CA TYR A 53 12.48 -0.15 -18.45
C TYR A 53 12.93 -0.85 -17.15
N ALA A 54 12.79 -2.16 -17.05
CA ALA A 54 13.23 -2.93 -15.90
C ALA A 54 14.75 -2.83 -15.68
N LEU A 55 15.53 -2.86 -16.76
CA LEU A 55 16.98 -2.67 -16.73
C LEU A 55 17.34 -1.26 -16.25
N GLY A 56 16.68 -0.22 -16.77
CA GLY A 56 16.88 1.17 -16.32
C GLY A 56 16.48 1.42 -14.85
N ARG A 57 15.66 0.52 -14.32
CA ARG A 57 15.33 0.47 -12.88
C ARG A 57 16.24 -0.47 -12.09
N GLU A 58 17.24 -1.08 -12.72
CA GLU A 58 18.19 -2.04 -12.13
C GLU A 58 17.51 -3.29 -11.54
N LEU A 59 16.33 -3.66 -12.08
CA LEU A 59 15.61 -4.85 -11.62
C LEU A 59 16.26 -6.12 -12.15
N THR A 60 16.63 -7.02 -11.25
CA THR A 60 17.25 -8.29 -11.62
C THR A 60 16.25 -9.28 -12.21
N PRO A 61 16.68 -10.24 -13.06
CA PRO A 61 15.81 -11.31 -13.55
C PRO A 61 15.15 -12.12 -12.43
N ALA A 62 15.83 -12.28 -11.30
CA ALA A 62 15.28 -12.96 -10.12
C ALA A 62 14.11 -12.19 -9.52
N THR A 63 14.22 -10.88 -9.44
CA THR A 63 13.17 -9.97 -8.95
C THR A 63 11.98 -9.94 -9.90
N VAL A 64 12.24 -9.83 -11.21
CA VAL A 64 11.19 -9.92 -12.25
C VAL A 64 10.40 -11.22 -12.12
N LYS A 65 11.09 -12.35 -11.96
CA LYS A 65 10.46 -13.66 -11.73
C LYS A 65 9.73 -13.73 -10.40
N LYS A 66 10.31 -13.23 -9.32
CA LYS A 66 9.71 -13.24 -7.96
C LYS A 66 8.36 -12.55 -7.92
N PHE A 67 8.23 -11.41 -8.60
CA PHE A 67 7.00 -10.63 -8.68
C PHE A 67 6.11 -10.99 -9.86
N GLY A 68 6.59 -11.81 -10.80
CA GLY A 68 5.86 -12.17 -12.01
C GLY A 68 5.62 -10.96 -12.92
N LEU A 69 6.59 -10.02 -12.98
CA LEU A 69 6.46 -8.82 -13.80
C LEU A 69 6.26 -9.20 -15.26
N GLY A 70 5.32 -8.57 -15.94
CA GLY A 70 4.91 -8.88 -17.29
C GLY A 70 4.89 -7.64 -18.20
N TYR A 71 4.52 -7.87 -19.44
CA TYR A 71 4.30 -6.81 -20.42
C TYR A 71 2.93 -6.97 -21.09
N ALA A 72 2.15 -5.93 -21.13
CA ALA A 72 0.97 -5.80 -21.97
C ALA A 72 1.39 -5.16 -23.29
N PRO A 73 1.36 -5.89 -24.44
CA PRO A 73 1.77 -5.36 -25.72
C PRO A 73 0.97 -4.10 -26.12
N ASP A 74 1.56 -3.30 -27.03
CA ASP A 74 0.88 -2.13 -27.60
C ASP A 74 -0.05 -2.53 -28.73
N THR A 75 -1.03 -3.35 -28.38
CA THR A 75 -2.07 -3.86 -29.31
C THR A 75 -3.43 -3.75 -28.65
N TRP A 76 -4.48 -3.78 -29.47
CA TRP A 76 -5.85 -3.62 -28.97
C TRP A 76 -6.48 -4.90 -28.41
N ASP A 77 -5.97 -6.07 -28.77
CA ASP A 77 -6.67 -7.36 -28.58
C ASP A 77 -5.77 -8.59 -28.39
N SER A 78 -4.46 -8.42 -28.19
CA SER A 78 -3.53 -9.55 -28.06
C SER A 78 -3.86 -10.46 -26.85
N LEU A 79 -4.20 -9.87 -25.71
CA LEU A 79 -4.66 -10.64 -24.54
C LEU A 79 -6.01 -11.30 -24.83
N THR A 80 -6.94 -10.55 -25.43
CA THR A 80 -8.26 -11.06 -25.81
C THR A 80 -8.15 -12.30 -26.67
N HIS A 81 -7.31 -12.28 -27.72
CA HIS A 81 -7.07 -13.45 -28.58
C HIS A 81 -6.48 -14.63 -27.82
N ALA A 82 -5.46 -14.39 -27.02
CA ALA A 82 -4.81 -15.43 -26.23
C ALA A 82 -5.79 -16.11 -25.25
N MET A 83 -6.59 -15.33 -24.54
CA MET A 83 -7.56 -15.88 -23.58
C MET A 83 -8.73 -16.60 -24.26
N ARG A 84 -9.19 -16.11 -25.41
CA ARG A 84 -10.19 -16.84 -26.21
C ARG A 84 -9.68 -18.20 -26.71
N ALA A 85 -8.41 -18.27 -27.12
CA ALA A 85 -7.77 -19.53 -27.51
C ALA A 85 -7.74 -20.55 -26.37
N LEU A 86 -7.70 -20.07 -25.10
CA LEU A 86 -7.82 -20.93 -23.90
C LEU A 86 -9.28 -21.21 -23.49
N GLY A 87 -10.27 -20.78 -24.28
CA GLY A 87 -11.69 -21.07 -24.05
C GLY A 87 -12.39 -20.09 -23.08
N TYR A 88 -11.79 -18.97 -22.75
CA TYR A 88 -12.44 -17.95 -21.92
C TYR A 88 -13.40 -17.09 -22.73
N SER A 89 -14.61 -16.87 -22.20
CA SER A 89 -15.61 -16.02 -22.84
C SER A 89 -15.34 -14.53 -22.65
N GLU A 90 -15.79 -13.68 -23.58
CA GLU A 90 -15.72 -12.22 -23.43
C GLU A 90 -16.39 -11.71 -22.14
N GLY A 91 -17.52 -12.33 -21.76
CA GLY A 91 -18.23 -11.98 -20.53
C GLY A 91 -17.35 -12.18 -19.28
N LEU A 92 -16.53 -13.23 -19.25
CA LEU A 92 -15.60 -13.46 -18.16
C LEU A 92 -14.43 -12.47 -18.18
N LEU A 93 -13.90 -12.15 -19.37
CA LEU A 93 -12.84 -11.13 -19.54
C LEU A 93 -13.30 -9.74 -19.08
N LEU A 94 -14.55 -9.36 -19.41
CA LEU A 94 -15.15 -8.11 -18.92
C LEU A 94 -15.30 -8.10 -17.39
N GLN A 95 -15.73 -9.22 -16.81
CA GLN A 95 -15.88 -9.35 -15.35
C GLN A 95 -14.54 -9.30 -14.60
N ALA A 96 -13.48 -9.81 -15.20
CA ALA A 96 -12.13 -9.71 -14.67
C ALA A 96 -11.50 -8.31 -14.88
N GLY A 97 -12.16 -7.44 -15.66
CA GLY A 97 -11.63 -6.12 -15.99
C GLY A 97 -10.41 -6.15 -16.92
N LEU A 98 -10.16 -7.28 -17.56
CA LEU A 98 -9.06 -7.47 -18.51
C LEU A 98 -9.33 -6.84 -19.87
N VAL A 99 -10.61 -6.66 -20.21
CA VAL A 99 -11.07 -5.99 -21.44
C VAL A 99 -12.14 -4.97 -21.12
N ARG A 100 -12.35 -4.05 -22.05
CA ARG A 100 -13.38 -2.99 -22.01
C ARG A 100 -14.24 -3.06 -23.26
N LYS A 101 -15.50 -2.63 -23.15
CA LYS A 101 -16.42 -2.51 -24.30
C LYS A 101 -15.98 -1.34 -25.18
N GLY A 102 -15.89 -1.57 -26.47
CA GLY A 102 -15.64 -0.55 -27.47
C GLY A 102 -16.90 0.26 -27.80
N LYS A 103 -16.74 1.52 -28.17
CA LYS A 103 -17.86 2.41 -28.57
C LYS A 103 -18.64 1.90 -29.80
N LYS A 104 -17.94 1.18 -30.70
CA LYS A 104 -18.51 0.61 -31.92
C LYS A 104 -18.91 -0.86 -31.78
N GLY A 105 -19.01 -1.38 -30.57
CA GLY A 105 -19.18 -2.79 -30.28
C GLY A 105 -17.85 -3.52 -30.11
N GLY A 106 -17.91 -4.82 -29.68
CA GLY A 106 -16.74 -5.63 -29.40
C GLY A 106 -16.02 -5.23 -28.09
N VAL A 107 -14.88 -5.85 -27.85
CA VAL A 107 -14.05 -5.61 -26.68
C VAL A 107 -12.61 -5.31 -27.09
N TYR A 108 -11.89 -4.61 -26.24
CA TYR A 108 -10.46 -4.31 -26.39
C TYR A 108 -9.72 -4.48 -25.06
N ASP A 109 -8.43 -4.78 -25.10
CA ASP A 109 -7.59 -5.02 -23.95
C ASP A 109 -7.51 -3.77 -23.07
N THR A 110 -7.72 -3.93 -21.74
CA THR A 110 -7.65 -2.84 -20.77
C THR A 110 -6.23 -2.29 -20.66
N PHE A 111 -5.25 -3.19 -20.62
CA PHE A 111 -3.85 -2.84 -20.46
C PHE A 111 -3.14 -2.94 -21.81
N ARG A 112 -2.48 -1.85 -22.22
CA ARG A 112 -1.72 -1.75 -23.46
C ARG A 112 -0.48 -0.90 -23.23
N ASN A 113 0.65 -1.31 -23.82
CA ASN A 113 1.95 -0.68 -23.66
C ASN A 113 2.30 -0.42 -22.17
N ARG A 114 2.17 -1.45 -21.33
CA ARG A 114 2.38 -1.32 -19.88
C ARG A 114 3.28 -2.42 -19.33
N LEU A 115 4.20 -2.03 -18.43
CA LEU A 115 4.80 -2.98 -17.51
C LEU A 115 3.72 -3.43 -16.52
N MET A 116 3.51 -4.75 -16.43
CA MET A 116 2.44 -5.34 -15.64
C MET A 116 2.96 -5.89 -14.31
N PHE A 117 2.23 -5.55 -13.25
CA PHE A 117 2.44 -6.03 -11.89
C PHE A 117 1.22 -6.86 -11.50
N PRO A 118 1.30 -8.19 -11.47
CA PRO A 118 0.23 -9.01 -10.92
C PRO A 118 0.01 -8.68 -9.45
N VAL A 119 -1.24 -8.49 -9.07
CA VAL A 119 -1.63 -8.30 -7.67
C VAL A 119 -2.08 -9.65 -7.11
N PHE A 120 -1.46 -10.05 -6.02
CA PHE A 120 -1.75 -11.32 -5.34
C PHE A 120 -2.53 -11.06 -4.06
N ASP A 121 -3.51 -11.93 -3.80
CA ASP A 121 -4.09 -12.02 -2.46
C ASP A 121 -3.09 -12.65 -1.48
N VAL A 122 -3.42 -12.65 -0.18
CA VAL A 122 -2.56 -13.26 0.84
C VAL A 122 -2.36 -14.77 0.66
N ARG A 123 -3.16 -15.46 -0.14
CA ARG A 123 -3.00 -16.88 -0.45
C ARG A 123 -2.06 -17.12 -1.65
N GLY A 124 -1.68 -16.06 -2.36
CA GLY A 124 -0.82 -16.11 -3.54
C GLY A 124 -1.59 -16.34 -4.85
N GLN A 125 -2.90 -16.11 -4.87
CA GLN A 125 -3.72 -16.16 -6.08
C GLN A 125 -3.68 -14.80 -6.77
N VAL A 126 -3.56 -14.77 -8.10
CA VAL A 126 -3.63 -13.52 -8.87
C VAL A 126 -5.07 -13.04 -8.91
N ILE A 127 -5.31 -11.89 -8.29
CA ILE A 127 -6.65 -11.29 -8.16
C ILE A 127 -6.89 -10.13 -9.11
N GLY A 128 -5.84 -9.51 -9.63
CA GLY A 128 -5.91 -8.36 -10.52
C GLY A 128 -4.52 -7.90 -10.94
N PHE A 129 -4.45 -6.71 -11.52
CA PHE A 129 -3.22 -6.18 -12.09
C PHE A 129 -3.09 -4.68 -11.83
N SER A 130 -1.85 -4.23 -11.76
CA SER A 130 -1.46 -2.84 -11.90
C SER A 130 -0.55 -2.72 -13.14
N GLY A 131 -0.77 -1.74 -13.99
CA GLY A 131 0.02 -1.54 -15.21
C GLY A 131 0.61 -0.14 -15.25
N ARG A 132 1.95 -0.02 -15.32
CA ARG A 132 2.64 1.25 -15.52
C ARG A 132 2.86 1.48 -17.02
N ILE A 133 2.43 2.64 -17.54
CA ILE A 133 2.64 3.00 -18.96
C ILE A 133 4.13 3.07 -19.28
N LEU A 134 4.51 2.57 -20.45
CA LEU A 134 5.84 2.69 -21.02
C LEU A 134 5.79 3.75 -22.13
N GLY A 135 6.54 4.84 -21.95
CA GLY A 135 6.45 6.04 -22.81
C GLY A 135 5.48 7.09 -22.27
N ASP A 136 5.12 8.04 -23.14
CA ASP A 136 4.24 9.14 -22.83
C ASP A 136 2.77 8.71 -22.91
N GLY A 137 2.03 8.90 -21.83
CA GLY A 137 0.61 8.55 -21.78
C GLY A 137 0.04 8.60 -20.37
N GLU A 138 -1.28 8.80 -20.30
CA GLU A 138 -2.01 8.87 -19.05
C GLU A 138 -3.06 7.74 -18.97
N PRO A 139 -3.35 7.24 -17.77
CA PRO A 139 -2.67 7.53 -16.50
C PRO A 139 -1.33 6.76 -16.39
N LYS A 140 -0.35 7.33 -15.66
CA LYS A 140 0.96 6.70 -15.41
C LYS A 140 0.80 5.28 -14.84
N TYR A 141 -0.08 5.09 -13.86
CA TYR A 141 -0.49 3.79 -13.34
C TYR A 141 -1.97 3.55 -13.56
N MET A 142 -2.31 2.34 -13.97
CA MET A 142 -3.68 1.87 -14.15
C MET A 142 -3.84 0.55 -13.37
N ASN A 143 -4.82 0.50 -12.47
CA ASN A 143 -5.16 -0.72 -11.76
C ASN A 143 -6.40 -1.37 -12.36
N SER A 144 -6.54 -2.68 -12.17
CA SER A 144 -7.80 -3.39 -12.43
C SER A 144 -8.97 -2.66 -11.77
N PRO A 145 -10.16 -2.64 -12.37
CA PRO A 145 -11.37 -2.19 -11.69
C PRO A 145 -11.73 -3.12 -10.52
N GLU A 146 -12.69 -2.71 -9.69
CA GLU A 146 -13.29 -3.62 -8.70
C GLU A 146 -13.93 -4.82 -9.42
N THR A 147 -13.66 -6.03 -8.92
CA THR A 147 -14.18 -7.29 -9.48
C THR A 147 -14.63 -8.22 -8.35
N PRO A 148 -15.35 -9.32 -8.61
CA PRO A 148 -15.70 -10.29 -7.57
C PRO A 148 -14.52 -10.91 -6.82
N VAL A 149 -13.28 -10.80 -7.36
CA VAL A 149 -12.06 -11.34 -6.75
C VAL A 149 -11.07 -10.28 -6.33
N PHE A 150 -11.25 -9.02 -6.71
CA PHE A 150 -10.32 -7.92 -6.47
C PHE A 150 -11.01 -6.67 -5.94
N SER A 151 -10.52 -6.15 -4.84
CA SER A 151 -10.87 -4.83 -4.32
C SER A 151 -9.61 -4.06 -3.94
N LYS A 152 -9.44 -2.86 -4.49
CA LYS A 152 -8.30 -1.99 -4.21
C LYS A 152 -8.22 -1.62 -2.74
N SER A 153 -9.37 -1.39 -2.13
CA SER A 153 -9.44 -0.97 -0.73
C SER A 153 -9.14 -2.09 0.28
N HIS A 154 -9.15 -3.36 -0.14
CA HIS A 154 -8.95 -4.52 0.75
C HIS A 154 -7.62 -5.24 0.53
N ASN A 155 -6.89 -4.88 -0.51
CA ASN A 155 -5.66 -5.56 -0.88
C ASN A 155 -4.46 -4.60 -0.90
N LEU A 156 -3.27 -5.14 -0.66
CA LEU A 156 -2.00 -4.45 -0.71
C LEU A 156 -1.05 -5.18 -1.65
N PHE A 157 -0.34 -4.44 -2.49
CA PHE A 157 0.72 -5.00 -3.32
C PHE A 157 1.87 -5.49 -2.43
N GLY A 158 2.40 -6.67 -2.71
CA GLY A 158 3.50 -7.27 -1.94
C GLY A 158 3.08 -7.99 -0.64
N MET A 159 1.82 -7.88 -0.19
CA MET A 159 1.39 -8.47 1.10
C MET A 159 1.47 -10.00 1.13
N ASN A 160 1.30 -10.67 0.00
CA ASN A 160 1.49 -12.13 -0.13
C ASN A 160 2.91 -12.58 0.24
N LEU A 161 3.91 -11.72 0.04
CA LEU A 161 5.31 -11.93 0.42
C LEU A 161 5.57 -11.42 1.84
N ALA A 162 5.19 -10.18 2.12
CA ALA A 162 5.44 -9.50 3.39
C ALA A 162 4.83 -10.21 4.61
N LYS A 163 3.69 -10.91 4.46
CA LYS A 163 3.10 -11.69 5.55
C LYS A 163 3.99 -12.80 6.14
N LYS A 164 5.08 -13.16 5.43
CA LYS A 164 6.05 -14.18 5.86
C LYS A 164 7.27 -13.57 6.55
N THR A 165 7.32 -12.25 6.64
CA THR A 165 8.44 -11.56 7.26
C THR A 165 8.62 -11.96 8.72
N LYS A 166 9.88 -12.00 9.15
CA LYS A 166 10.26 -12.21 10.55
C LYS A 166 10.60 -10.89 11.26
N GLN A 167 10.45 -9.76 10.57
CA GLN A 167 10.84 -8.45 11.10
C GLN A 167 9.88 -7.89 12.15
N GLY A 168 8.65 -8.42 12.25
CA GLY A 168 7.63 -7.93 13.19
C GLY A 168 6.95 -6.63 12.76
N PHE A 169 7.35 -6.02 11.65
CA PHE A 169 6.76 -4.82 11.07
C PHE A 169 6.68 -4.90 9.55
N VAL A 170 5.85 -4.06 8.93
CA VAL A 170 5.83 -3.83 7.49
C VAL A 170 6.30 -2.43 7.16
N ILE A 171 6.88 -2.26 5.97
CA ILE A 171 7.24 -0.96 5.39
C ILE A 171 6.17 -0.61 4.37
N LEU A 172 5.44 0.48 4.60
CA LEU A 172 4.36 0.94 3.75
C LEU A 172 4.89 2.00 2.77
N CYS A 173 4.98 1.62 1.49
CA CYS A 173 5.41 2.45 0.36
C CYS A 173 4.20 3.01 -0.42
N GLU A 174 4.41 4.01 -1.28
CA GLU A 174 3.36 4.53 -2.15
C GLU A 174 3.17 3.68 -3.42
N GLY A 175 4.26 3.26 -4.04
CA GLY A 175 4.28 2.66 -5.36
C GLY A 175 4.69 1.19 -5.41
N ASN A 176 4.22 0.50 -6.46
CA ASN A 176 4.60 -0.90 -6.69
C ASN A 176 6.10 -1.06 -7.00
N VAL A 177 6.70 -0.07 -7.68
CA VAL A 177 8.14 -0.09 -8.00
C VAL A 177 8.96 -0.01 -6.73
N ASP A 178 8.59 0.85 -5.78
CA ASP A 178 9.29 0.96 -4.50
C ASP A 178 9.28 -0.37 -3.76
N VAL A 179 8.13 -1.05 -3.71
CA VAL A 179 8.02 -2.39 -3.11
C VAL A 179 8.95 -3.39 -3.81
N VAL A 180 8.98 -3.40 -5.14
CA VAL A 180 9.83 -4.32 -5.91
C VAL A 180 11.31 -4.06 -5.63
N SER A 181 11.74 -2.78 -5.64
CA SER A 181 13.11 -2.36 -5.33
C SER A 181 13.49 -2.68 -3.89
N MET A 182 12.60 -2.42 -2.93
CA MET A 182 12.78 -2.76 -1.53
C MET A 182 12.99 -4.27 -1.33
N HIS A 183 12.14 -5.10 -1.92
CA HIS A 183 12.27 -6.55 -1.86
C HIS A 183 13.56 -7.05 -2.51
N GLN A 184 14.01 -6.42 -3.60
CA GLN A 184 15.29 -6.73 -4.24
C GLN A 184 16.47 -6.43 -3.31
N ALA A 185 16.38 -5.33 -2.57
CA ALA A 185 17.38 -4.91 -1.60
C ALA A 185 17.35 -5.71 -0.27
N GLY A 186 16.45 -6.70 -0.17
CA GLY A 186 16.34 -7.58 1.00
C GLY A 186 15.33 -7.15 2.06
N PHE A 187 14.49 -6.13 1.79
CA PHE A 187 13.39 -5.70 2.67
C PHE A 187 12.10 -6.42 2.25
N ASP A 188 11.96 -7.67 2.68
CA ASP A 188 10.88 -8.58 2.28
C ASP A 188 9.52 -8.26 2.94
N ASN A 189 9.48 -7.22 3.74
CA ASN A 189 8.33 -6.69 4.47
C ASN A 189 7.73 -5.40 3.87
N ALA A 190 8.17 -5.00 2.67
CA ALA A 190 7.61 -3.84 1.99
C ALA A 190 6.28 -4.17 1.31
N VAL A 191 5.32 -3.24 1.42
CA VAL A 191 3.98 -3.31 0.80
C VAL A 191 3.56 -1.93 0.29
N ALA A 192 2.61 -1.88 -0.64
CA ALA A 192 2.03 -0.62 -1.11
C ALA A 192 0.52 -0.70 -1.26
N SER A 193 -0.15 0.44 -1.13
CA SER A 193 -1.54 0.60 -1.55
C SER A 193 -1.67 0.56 -3.07
N LEU A 194 -2.89 0.39 -3.58
CA LEU A 194 -3.15 0.18 -5.01
C LEU A 194 -3.71 1.45 -5.68
N GLY A 195 -2.88 2.51 -5.73
CA GLY A 195 -3.25 3.79 -6.37
C GLY A 195 -4.31 4.57 -5.59
N THR A 196 -4.40 4.35 -4.29
CA THR A 196 -5.24 5.07 -3.35
C THR A 196 -4.46 5.32 -2.06
N SER A 197 -4.87 6.29 -1.23
CA SER A 197 -4.36 6.38 0.14
C SER A 197 -4.69 5.08 0.90
N LEU A 198 -3.92 4.78 1.95
CA LEU A 198 -4.21 3.65 2.85
C LEU A 198 -5.68 3.69 3.31
N THR A 199 -6.32 2.53 3.34
CA THR A 199 -7.70 2.38 3.82
C THR A 199 -7.75 1.68 5.18
N PRO A 200 -8.85 1.83 5.94
CA PRO A 200 -9.05 1.08 7.18
C PRO A 200 -9.00 -0.44 6.98
N GLU A 201 -9.50 -0.94 5.85
CA GLU A 201 -9.51 -2.36 5.50
C GLU A 201 -8.10 -2.87 5.24
N GLN A 202 -7.27 -2.11 4.54
CA GLN A 202 -5.85 -2.42 4.32
C GLN A 202 -5.07 -2.41 5.65
N ALA A 203 -5.32 -1.43 6.51
CA ALA A 203 -4.72 -1.37 7.84
C ALA A 203 -5.14 -2.57 8.71
N ARG A 204 -6.42 -2.98 8.69
CA ARG A 204 -6.88 -4.23 9.33
C ARG A 204 -6.24 -5.48 8.72
N LEU A 205 -5.92 -5.46 7.41
CA LEU A 205 -5.18 -6.56 6.81
C LEU A 205 -3.77 -6.65 7.39
N ILE A 206 -3.07 -5.52 7.52
CA ILE A 206 -1.73 -5.45 8.11
C ILE A 206 -1.73 -5.93 9.56
N SER A 207 -2.70 -5.48 10.38
CA SER A 207 -2.77 -5.79 11.82
C SER A 207 -2.93 -7.27 12.14
N ARG A 208 -3.32 -8.09 11.17
CA ARG A 208 -3.39 -9.57 11.32
C ARG A 208 -2.02 -10.24 11.31
N TYR A 209 -0.99 -9.55 10.86
CA TYR A 209 0.34 -10.15 10.62
C TYR A 209 1.45 -9.47 11.43
N VAL A 210 1.32 -8.18 11.72
CA VAL A 210 2.32 -7.40 12.45
C VAL A 210 1.67 -6.39 13.39
N ASN A 211 2.43 -5.91 14.37
CA ASN A 211 1.98 -4.90 15.34
C ASN A 211 2.59 -3.52 15.07
N GLU A 212 3.43 -3.40 14.05
CA GLU A 212 4.14 -2.17 13.74
C GLU A 212 4.16 -1.90 12.22
N VAL A 213 4.03 -0.61 11.86
CA VAL A 213 4.13 -0.12 10.47
C VAL A 213 5.15 1.00 10.42
N VAL A 214 6.07 0.92 9.46
CA VAL A 214 6.98 2.01 9.10
C VAL A 214 6.49 2.62 7.80
N ILE A 215 6.04 3.87 7.82
CA ILE A 215 5.59 4.59 6.63
C ILE A 215 6.82 5.13 5.90
N ALA A 216 7.00 4.75 4.64
CA ALA A 216 8.06 5.19 3.74
C ALA A 216 7.45 5.77 2.46
N TYR A 217 6.68 6.84 2.61
CA TYR A 217 6.04 7.56 1.51
C TYR A 217 6.98 8.59 0.88
N ASP A 218 6.59 9.10 -0.28
CA ASP A 218 7.33 10.14 -0.99
C ASP A 218 7.55 11.38 -0.09
N SER A 219 8.71 12.02 -0.23
CA SER A 219 9.08 13.17 0.60
C SER A 219 8.39 14.49 0.20
N ASP A 220 7.58 14.48 -0.87
CA ASP A 220 6.86 15.66 -1.36
C ASP A 220 5.61 15.99 -0.53
N GLY A 221 4.97 17.12 -0.84
CA GLY A 221 3.78 17.59 -0.11
C GLY A 221 2.56 16.67 -0.25
N ALA A 222 2.47 15.87 -1.31
CA ALA A 222 1.41 14.87 -1.47
C ALA A 222 1.66 13.66 -0.56
N GLY A 223 2.91 13.18 -0.50
CA GLY A 223 3.33 12.11 0.38
C GLY A 223 3.20 12.48 1.87
N GLN A 224 3.51 13.73 2.25
CA GLN A 224 3.28 14.21 3.62
C GLN A 224 1.80 14.16 4.03
N LYS A 225 0.88 14.56 3.12
CA LYS A 225 -0.57 14.47 3.35
C LYS A 225 -1.03 13.01 3.43
N ALA A 226 -0.48 12.14 2.59
CA ALA A 226 -0.75 10.71 2.62
C ALA A 226 -0.25 10.08 3.93
N THR A 227 0.94 10.45 4.41
CA THR A 227 1.52 10.05 5.70
C THR A 227 0.60 10.42 6.87
N ALA A 228 0.14 11.67 6.95
CA ALA A 228 -0.75 12.11 8.01
C ALA A 228 -2.08 11.32 8.03
N ARG A 229 -2.64 11.01 6.86
CA ARG A 229 -3.85 10.17 6.75
C ARG A 229 -3.57 8.73 7.18
N ALA A 230 -2.43 8.15 6.77
CA ALA A 230 -2.06 6.79 7.14
C ALA A 230 -1.88 6.66 8.66
N ILE A 231 -1.19 7.60 9.31
CA ILE A 231 -1.05 7.67 10.77
C ILE A 231 -2.43 7.61 11.43
N SER A 232 -3.34 8.51 11.06
CA SER A 232 -4.70 8.58 11.65
C SER A 232 -5.53 7.29 11.47
N ILE A 233 -5.25 6.48 10.46
CA ILE A 233 -5.91 5.19 10.24
C ILE A 233 -5.27 4.10 11.10
N LEU A 234 -3.94 4.08 11.18
CA LEU A 234 -3.18 3.07 11.91
C LEU A 234 -3.35 3.21 13.42
N GLU A 235 -3.40 4.44 13.94
CA GLU A 235 -3.67 4.73 15.36
C GLU A 235 -4.99 4.12 15.85
N LYS A 236 -6.05 4.15 15.02
CA LYS A 236 -7.36 3.57 15.36
C LYS A 236 -7.35 2.04 15.53
N LEU A 237 -6.26 1.40 15.16
CA LEU A 237 -6.09 -0.06 15.23
C LEU A 237 -4.97 -0.45 16.20
N ASP A 238 -4.49 0.48 17.04
CA ASP A 238 -3.41 0.27 18.00
C ASP A 238 -2.11 -0.27 17.37
N LEU A 239 -1.88 0.07 16.08
CA LEU A 239 -0.66 -0.28 15.37
C LEU A 239 0.41 0.75 15.67
N ARG A 240 1.54 0.30 16.23
CA ARG A 240 2.70 1.15 16.41
C ARG A 240 3.14 1.70 15.05
N THR A 241 3.23 3.01 14.94
CA THR A 241 3.52 3.67 13.66
C THR A 241 4.80 4.47 13.78
N ARG A 242 5.74 4.22 12.86
CA ARG A 242 6.93 5.04 12.67
C ARG A 242 6.95 5.62 11.26
N VAL A 243 7.65 6.71 11.07
CA VAL A 243 7.80 7.37 9.78
C VAL A 243 9.27 7.40 9.39
N LEU A 244 9.55 7.03 8.16
CA LEU A 244 10.87 7.05 7.57
C LEU A 244 11.05 8.36 6.77
N SER A 245 11.95 9.22 7.20
CA SER A 245 12.28 10.46 6.50
C SER A 245 13.43 10.21 5.51
N LEU A 246 13.10 10.15 4.22
CA LEU A 246 14.06 9.86 3.12
C LEU A 246 14.86 11.12 2.76
N ASN A 247 15.80 11.50 3.62
CA ASN A 247 16.63 12.68 3.38
C ASN A 247 17.53 12.49 2.15
N GLY A 248 17.42 13.39 1.17
CA GLY A 248 18.22 13.37 -0.05
C GLY A 248 17.67 12.48 -1.18
N ALA A 249 16.53 11.86 -1.01
CA ALA A 249 15.82 11.09 -2.03
C ALA A 249 14.32 11.37 -1.99
N LYS A 250 13.67 11.19 -3.14
CA LYS A 250 12.24 11.40 -3.28
C LYS A 250 11.42 10.23 -2.72
N ASP A 251 11.82 9.02 -3.06
CA ASP A 251 11.14 7.78 -2.76
C ASP A 251 12.14 6.67 -2.37
N PRO A 252 11.68 5.51 -1.85
CA PRO A 252 12.55 4.41 -1.46
C PRO A 252 13.41 3.83 -2.59
N ASP A 253 12.91 3.78 -3.84
CA ASP A 253 13.67 3.31 -5.02
C ASP A 253 14.87 4.22 -5.28
N GLU A 254 14.66 5.53 -5.28
CA GLU A 254 15.74 6.50 -5.45
C GLU A 254 16.74 6.47 -4.29
N PHE A 255 16.24 6.31 -3.04
CA PHE A 255 17.12 6.21 -1.87
C PHE A 255 18.06 5.00 -1.97
N LEU A 256 17.51 3.84 -2.33
CA LEU A 256 18.30 2.61 -2.50
C LEU A 256 19.37 2.75 -3.58
N LYS A 257 19.06 3.40 -4.70
CA LYS A 257 20.02 3.65 -5.78
C LYS A 257 21.15 4.59 -5.39
N LYS A 258 20.83 5.63 -4.61
CA LYS A 258 21.82 6.64 -4.20
C LYS A 258 22.70 6.17 -3.05
N PHE A 259 22.13 5.52 -2.06
CA PHE A 259 22.77 5.27 -0.76
C PHE A 259 22.93 3.78 -0.43
N GLY A 260 22.26 2.91 -1.14
CA GLY A 260 22.33 1.45 -0.97
C GLY A 260 21.50 0.91 0.20
N PRO A 261 21.42 -0.43 0.32
CA PRO A 261 20.58 -1.11 1.30
C PRO A 261 21.04 -0.93 2.74
N ASP A 262 22.35 -0.81 3.00
CA ASP A 262 22.86 -0.64 4.36
C ASP A 262 22.50 0.72 4.95
N ALA A 263 22.56 1.78 4.13
CA ALA A 263 22.09 3.10 4.53
C ALA A 263 20.60 3.08 4.89
N LEU A 264 19.77 2.35 4.12
CA LEU A 264 18.34 2.23 4.42
C LEU A 264 18.10 1.41 5.71
N ARG A 265 18.88 0.35 5.99
CA ARG A 265 18.81 -0.39 7.27
C ARG A 265 19.10 0.53 8.46
N ASN A 266 20.15 1.33 8.36
CA ASN A 266 20.48 2.31 9.39
C ASN A 266 19.38 3.35 9.57
N LEU A 267 18.82 3.86 8.45
CA LEU A 267 17.72 4.82 8.49
C LEU A 267 16.45 4.23 9.13
N LEU A 268 16.13 2.96 8.86
CA LEU A 268 15.01 2.26 9.51
C LEU A 268 15.16 2.17 11.03
N THR A 269 16.38 2.01 11.55
CA THR A 269 16.61 2.03 13.00
C THR A 269 16.41 3.41 13.62
N GLN A 270 16.57 4.46 12.82
CA GLN A 270 16.42 5.87 13.22
C GLN A 270 15.05 6.45 12.85
N SER A 271 14.13 5.63 12.32
CA SER A 271 12.79 6.11 11.94
C SER A 271 12.07 6.69 13.16
N GLU A 272 11.46 7.84 12.95
CA GLU A 272 10.80 8.61 14.00
C GLU A 272 9.47 7.96 14.41
N ASP A 273 9.12 8.04 15.68
CA ASP A 273 7.75 7.81 16.13
C ASP A 273 6.80 8.80 15.43
N HIS A 274 5.58 8.36 15.15
CA HIS A 274 4.62 9.19 14.40
C HIS A 274 4.27 10.51 15.11
N VAL A 275 4.35 10.57 16.44
CA VAL A 275 4.10 11.81 17.19
C VAL A 275 5.24 12.80 16.99
N ASP A 276 6.50 12.31 17.06
CA ASP A 276 7.67 13.15 16.81
C ASP A 276 7.67 13.70 15.39
N TYR A 277 7.35 12.84 14.41
CA TYR A 277 7.16 13.24 13.01
C TYR A 277 6.08 14.32 12.87
N THR A 278 4.93 14.12 13.51
CA THR A 278 3.80 15.05 13.45
C THR A 278 4.16 16.40 14.06
N LEU A 279 4.74 16.40 15.27
CA LEU A 279 5.18 17.64 15.94
C LEU A 279 6.25 18.38 15.15
N ARG A 280 7.23 17.66 14.59
CA ARG A 280 8.27 18.24 13.72
C ARG A 280 7.67 18.84 12.45
N THR A 281 6.72 18.16 11.83
CA THR A 281 6.03 18.65 10.61
C THR A 281 5.18 19.87 10.93
N MET A 282 4.49 19.90 12.07
CA MET A 282 3.78 21.08 12.56
C MET A 282 4.74 22.24 12.76
N ARG A 283 5.83 22.02 13.50
CA ARG A 283 6.85 23.03 13.78
C ARG A 283 7.35 23.72 12.52
N ASN A 284 7.63 22.97 11.47
CA ASN A 284 8.18 23.48 10.21
C ASN A 284 7.24 24.43 9.45
N ARG A 285 5.97 24.53 9.84
CA ARG A 285 4.98 25.45 9.24
C ARG A 285 4.98 26.83 9.87
N PHE A 286 5.63 27.00 11.01
CA PHE A 286 5.61 28.23 11.79
C PHE A 286 7.02 28.82 11.94
N ASP A 287 7.12 30.16 11.91
CA ASP A 287 8.37 30.84 12.23
C ASP A 287 8.52 30.98 13.76
N LEU A 288 9.25 30.04 14.34
CA LEU A 288 9.49 30.01 15.80
C LEU A 288 10.43 31.13 16.31
N ASN A 289 10.97 31.98 15.45
CA ASN A 289 11.71 33.16 15.88
C ASN A 289 10.75 34.29 16.30
N THR A 290 9.49 34.22 15.89
CA THR A 290 8.45 35.18 16.24
C THR A 290 7.59 34.68 17.39
N GLN A 291 7.07 35.60 18.21
CA GLN A 291 6.12 35.27 19.29
C GLN A 291 4.81 34.69 18.71
N GLU A 292 4.32 35.27 17.61
CA GLU A 292 3.11 34.81 16.93
C GLU A 292 3.25 33.37 16.40
N GLY A 293 4.40 33.06 15.75
CA GLY A 293 4.69 31.71 15.27
C GLY A 293 4.80 30.70 16.39
N LYS A 294 5.44 31.05 17.52
CA LYS A 294 5.48 30.18 18.71
C LYS A 294 4.10 29.91 19.29
N LEU A 295 3.25 30.93 19.42
CA LEU A 295 1.91 30.78 19.97
C LEU A 295 1.02 29.95 19.03
N SER A 296 1.11 30.16 17.71
CA SER A 296 0.37 29.41 16.72
C SER A 296 0.77 27.94 16.71
N PHE A 297 2.06 27.63 16.78
CA PHE A 297 2.56 26.26 16.93
C PHE A 297 2.05 25.61 18.22
N LEU A 298 2.15 26.32 19.36
CA LEU A 298 1.66 25.82 20.66
C LEU A 298 0.19 25.43 20.59
N GLN A 299 -0.67 26.31 20.09
CA GLN A 299 -2.12 26.03 20.02
C GLN A 299 -2.42 24.76 19.22
N GLU A 300 -1.71 24.54 18.11
CA GLU A 300 -1.91 23.35 17.28
C GLU A 300 -1.33 22.10 17.95
N ALA A 301 -0.11 22.19 18.51
CA ALA A 301 0.56 21.07 19.18
C ALA A 301 -0.16 20.64 20.46
N GLU A 302 -0.62 21.59 21.28
CA GLU A 302 -1.40 21.31 22.49
C GLU A 302 -2.76 20.66 22.17
N SER A 303 -3.41 21.13 21.09
CA SER A 303 -4.65 20.51 20.61
C SER A 303 -4.43 19.07 20.16
N PHE A 304 -3.34 18.79 19.47
CA PHE A 304 -2.93 17.45 19.06
C PHE A 304 -2.66 16.57 20.29
N VAL A 305 -1.84 17.03 21.24
CA VAL A 305 -1.52 16.29 22.47
C VAL A 305 -2.76 16.04 23.34
N ALA A 306 -3.69 16.99 23.42
CA ALA A 306 -4.94 16.82 24.15
C ALA A 306 -5.85 15.70 23.60
N GLY A 307 -5.66 15.31 22.34
CA GLY A 307 -6.38 14.20 21.69
C GLY A 307 -6.02 12.82 22.22
N PHE A 308 -4.84 12.63 22.80
CA PHE A 308 -4.42 11.34 23.34
C PHE A 308 -5.22 10.93 24.57
N SER A 309 -5.60 9.64 24.64
CA SER A 309 -6.40 9.09 25.74
C SER A 309 -5.56 8.90 27.01
N GLY A 310 -4.31 8.45 26.86
CA GLY A 310 -3.39 8.15 27.96
C GLY A 310 -2.88 9.42 28.68
N ARG A 311 -2.93 9.43 30.02
CA ARG A 311 -2.40 10.57 30.79
C ARG A 311 -0.87 10.69 30.67
N VAL A 312 -0.19 9.54 30.73
CA VAL A 312 1.28 9.48 30.65
C VAL A 312 1.76 9.91 29.26
N GLU A 313 1.06 9.50 28.21
CA GLU A 313 1.35 9.89 26.83
C GLU A 313 1.26 11.41 26.68
N ARG A 314 0.17 12.01 27.14
CA ARG A 314 0.02 13.49 27.11
C ARG A 314 1.12 14.20 27.87
N GLU A 315 1.53 13.66 29.01
CA GLU A 315 2.61 14.26 29.80
C GLU A 315 3.96 14.20 29.07
N LEU A 316 4.29 13.06 28.48
CA LEU A 316 5.52 12.89 27.69
C LEU A 316 5.54 13.80 26.45
N TYR A 317 4.41 13.89 25.72
CA TYR A 317 4.35 14.73 24.53
C TYR A 317 4.25 16.22 24.85
N ALA A 318 3.60 16.63 25.95
CA ALA A 318 3.64 18.00 26.43
C ALA A 318 5.08 18.44 26.79
N MET A 319 5.88 17.54 27.36
CA MET A 319 7.31 17.78 27.62
C MET A 319 8.05 18.04 26.31
N ARG A 320 7.84 17.20 25.26
CA ARG A 320 8.47 17.40 23.95
C ARG A 320 8.08 18.74 23.30
N VAL A 321 6.79 19.12 23.38
CA VAL A 321 6.32 20.41 22.86
C VAL A 321 7.00 21.57 23.60
N ALA A 322 7.09 21.51 24.94
CA ALA A 322 7.76 22.50 25.76
C ALA A 322 9.23 22.68 25.37
N ASP A 323 9.96 21.56 25.18
CA ASP A 323 11.37 21.55 24.79
C ASP A 323 11.59 22.15 23.40
N MET A 324 10.67 21.91 22.45
CA MET A 324 10.79 22.41 21.07
C MET A 324 10.83 23.95 20.97
N ILE A 325 10.24 24.64 21.91
CA ILE A 325 10.10 26.13 21.88
C ILE A 325 10.67 26.82 23.11
N GLY A 326 11.18 26.05 24.09
CA GLY A 326 11.82 26.61 25.29
C GLY A 326 10.84 27.27 26.24
N VAL A 327 9.69 26.67 26.52
CA VAL A 327 8.70 27.13 27.51
C VAL A 327 8.60 26.17 28.70
N SER A 328 7.91 26.59 29.76
CA SER A 328 7.66 25.77 30.94
C SER A 328 6.79 24.54 30.59
N ILE A 329 7.23 23.37 31.01
CA ILE A 329 6.47 22.11 30.86
C ILE A 329 5.12 22.22 31.58
N ASP A 330 5.09 22.84 32.75
CA ASP A 330 3.86 22.96 33.55
C ASP A 330 2.81 23.84 32.88
N ALA A 331 3.22 24.87 32.15
CA ALA A 331 2.30 25.69 31.35
C ALA A 331 1.65 24.86 30.25
N VAL A 332 2.45 24.14 29.45
CA VAL A 332 1.94 23.29 28.36
C VAL A 332 1.01 22.17 28.91
N LYS A 333 1.37 21.54 30.04
CA LYS A 333 0.51 20.52 30.68
C LYS A 333 -0.84 21.08 31.11
N GLN A 334 -0.88 22.27 31.70
CA GLN A 334 -2.12 22.91 32.13
C GLN A 334 -3.01 23.27 30.94
N ASP A 335 -2.44 23.77 29.86
CA ASP A 335 -3.19 24.11 28.65
C ASP A 335 -3.74 22.85 27.96
N VAL A 336 -2.94 21.79 27.82
CA VAL A 336 -3.37 20.47 27.29
C VAL A 336 -4.55 19.91 28.10
N GLU A 337 -4.46 19.90 29.44
CA GLU A 337 -5.55 19.39 30.27
C GLU A 337 -6.82 20.27 30.21
N SER A 338 -6.64 21.59 30.08
CA SER A 338 -7.75 22.54 29.89
C SER A 338 -8.46 22.31 28.55
N LEU A 339 -7.71 22.12 27.46
CA LEU A 339 -8.22 21.78 26.14
C LEU A 339 -8.98 20.45 26.16
N ARG A 340 -8.43 19.42 26.80
CA ARG A 340 -9.07 18.11 26.94
C ARG A 340 -10.41 18.20 27.65
N LYS A 341 -10.51 18.95 28.75
CA LYS A 341 -11.79 19.16 29.45
C LYS A 341 -12.83 19.82 28.55
N ARG A 342 -12.40 20.80 27.73
CA ARG A 342 -13.29 21.46 26.75
C ARG A 342 -13.76 20.48 25.66
N MET A 343 -12.86 19.64 25.12
CA MET A 343 -13.21 18.62 24.13
C MET A 343 -14.20 17.60 24.69
N ALA A 344 -13.96 17.08 25.89
CA ALA A 344 -14.85 16.14 26.56
C ALA A 344 -16.26 16.73 26.84
N SER A 345 -16.33 18.02 27.19
CA SER A 345 -17.60 18.71 27.40
C SER A 345 -18.39 18.92 26.11
N ARG A 346 -17.70 19.12 24.99
CA ARG A 346 -18.30 19.28 23.64
C ARG A 346 -18.90 17.98 23.12
N ASN A 347 -18.16 16.86 23.32
CA ASN A 347 -18.66 15.52 22.92
C ASN A 347 -19.85 15.02 23.74
N LYS A 348 -20.05 15.53 24.98
CA LYS A 348 -21.24 15.21 25.80
C LYS A 348 -22.49 15.98 25.40
N ARG A 349 -22.35 17.06 24.60
CA ARG A 349 -23.47 17.91 24.16
C ARG A 349 -23.97 17.59 22.75
N GLN A 350 -23.24 16.76 22.02
CA GLN A 350 -23.65 16.12 20.77
C GLN A 350 -24.18 14.71 21.05
#